data_694554aa9fa5b28e270ea2c67fbf814b
#
_entry.id   694554aa9fa5b28e270ea2c67fbf814b
#
_cell.length_a   1.000
_cell.length_b   1.000
_cell.length_c   1.000
_cell.angle_alpha   90.00
_cell.angle_beta   90.00
_cell.angle_gamma   90.00
#
_symmetry.space_group_name_H-M   'P 1'
#
loop_
_entity.id
_entity.type
_entity.pdbx_description
1 polymer ?
#
loop_
_entity_poly.entity_id
_entity_poly.type
_entity_poly.pdbx_seq_one_letter_code
_entity_poly.pdbx_strand_id
1 'polypeptide(L)'
;MKETKMNNNIVPLSQISNNGYFAVVLDKNSQKEMKLNATFDVVNGDHITLAYKPDNKKFVKLAPLVNKKVDAFVNQIRGNESIEAYWVKEMYLKDTYWSHKHKEYRSVYQKLKRLDKGPAHITISHKKNFKPGDANSMFKKPTYKENIPEQLQVSGKVKWIQYK
;
A
#
# COMPACT_ATOMS: atom_id res chain seq x y z
N MET A 1 -8.24 -23.81 -10.85
CA MET A 1 -7.39 -24.23 -10.04
C MET A 1 -7.48 -24.00 -8.59
N LYS A 2 -7.49 -25.06 -7.95
CA LYS A 2 -7.69 -24.99 -6.54
C LYS A 2 -6.49 -24.65 -5.79
N GLU A 3 -5.36 -24.89 -6.37
CA GLU A 3 -4.10 -24.59 -5.75
C GLU A 3 -3.99 -23.16 -5.34
N THR A 4 -4.62 -22.31 -6.08
CA THR A 4 -4.64 -20.90 -5.76
C THR A 4 -5.23 -20.63 -4.39
N LYS A 5 -6.23 -21.40 -4.01
CA LYS A 5 -6.84 -21.22 -2.71
C LYS A 5 -6.00 -21.75 -1.59
N MET A 6 -5.32 -22.86 -1.81
CA MET A 6 -4.49 -23.45 -0.80
C MET A 6 -3.28 -22.59 -0.51
N ASN A 7 -2.76 -21.99 -1.53
CA ASN A 7 -1.60 -21.11 -1.40
C ASN A 7 -2.05 -19.67 -1.52
N ASN A 8 -2.71 -19.19 -0.49
CA ASN A 8 -3.30 -17.85 -0.52
C ASN A 8 -2.30 -16.75 -0.78
N ASN A 9 -1.02 -17.04 -0.69
CA ASN A 9 0.05 -16.09 -0.93
C ASN A 9 0.54 -16.11 -2.35
N ILE A 10 0.09 -17.06 -3.18
CA ILE A 10 0.59 -17.25 -4.54
C ILE A 10 -0.52 -17.05 -5.53
N VAL A 11 -0.29 -16.22 -6.52
CA VAL A 11 -1.20 -16.03 -7.62
C VAL A 11 -0.57 -16.70 -8.85
N PRO A 12 -1.24 -17.67 -9.47
CA PRO A 12 -0.68 -18.33 -10.66
C PRO A 12 -0.49 -17.34 -11.80
N LEU A 13 0.58 -17.52 -12.55
CA LEU A 13 0.84 -16.69 -13.72
C LEU A 13 -0.31 -16.69 -14.70
N SER A 14 -1.01 -17.81 -14.82
CA SER A 14 -2.17 -17.91 -15.70
C SER A 14 -3.31 -16.96 -15.32
N GLN A 15 -3.29 -16.45 -14.10
CA GLN A 15 -4.29 -15.50 -13.63
C GLN A 15 -3.80 -14.05 -13.68
N ILE A 16 -2.64 -13.82 -14.23
CA ILE A 16 -2.22 -12.45 -14.47
C ILE A 16 -3.21 -11.86 -15.44
N SER A 17 -4.04 -11.01 -14.92
CA SER A 17 -5.02 -10.35 -15.73
C SER A 17 -4.87 -8.86 -15.51
N ASN A 18 -5.49 -8.10 -16.37
CA ASN A 18 -5.51 -6.67 -16.19
C ASN A 18 -6.50 -6.24 -15.11
N ASN A 19 -7.08 -7.20 -14.38
CA ASN A 19 -8.17 -6.91 -13.46
C ASN A 19 -7.76 -6.92 -11.99
N GLY A 20 -6.53 -6.62 -11.70
CA GLY A 20 -6.11 -6.60 -10.32
C GLY A 20 -4.89 -5.72 -10.09
N TYR A 21 -4.46 -5.67 -8.84
CA TYR A 21 -3.29 -4.90 -8.46
C TYR A 21 -2.65 -5.46 -7.21
N PHE A 22 -1.36 -5.19 -7.04
CA PHE A 22 -0.67 -5.46 -5.78
C PHE A 22 -0.72 -4.23 -4.90
N ALA A 23 -0.98 -4.44 -3.63
CA ALA A 23 -1.02 -3.36 -2.66
C ALA A 23 -0.55 -3.86 -1.30
N VAL A 24 -0.08 -2.93 -0.48
CA VAL A 24 0.07 -3.18 0.94
C VAL A 24 -1.28 -2.89 1.56
N VAL A 25 -1.95 -3.91 2.06
CA VAL A 25 -3.21 -3.74 2.78
C VAL A 25 -2.88 -3.53 4.23
N LEU A 26 -3.27 -2.38 4.77
CA LEU A 26 -2.94 -1.99 6.13
C LEU A 26 -3.71 -2.83 7.14
N ASP A 27 -3.10 -3.05 8.30
CA ASP A 27 -3.80 -3.71 9.40
C ASP A 27 -4.88 -2.79 9.98
N LYS A 28 -5.73 -3.33 10.84
CA LYS A 28 -6.89 -2.59 11.35
C LYS A 28 -6.51 -1.33 12.12
N ASN A 29 -5.46 -1.42 12.92
CA ASN A 29 -5.02 -0.26 13.70
C ASN A 29 -4.49 0.84 12.80
N SER A 30 -3.71 0.48 11.79
CA SER A 30 -3.20 1.44 10.83
C SER A 30 -4.31 2.08 10.01
N GLN A 31 -5.29 1.28 9.58
CA GLN A 31 -6.45 1.82 8.86
C GLN A 31 -7.21 2.83 9.72
N LYS A 32 -7.42 2.51 10.99
CA LYS A 32 -8.11 3.39 11.91
C LYS A 32 -7.36 4.73 12.03
N GLU A 33 -6.04 4.67 12.16
CA GLU A 33 -5.21 5.86 12.23
C GLU A 33 -5.35 6.72 10.98
N MET A 34 -5.30 6.09 9.81
CA MET A 34 -5.36 6.80 8.53
C MET A 34 -6.71 7.47 8.29
N LYS A 35 -7.78 6.96 8.89
CA LYS A 35 -9.13 7.50 8.70
C LYS A 35 -9.51 8.60 9.67
N LEU A 36 -8.72 8.82 10.72
CA LEU A 36 -9.09 9.74 11.80
C LEU A 36 -9.40 11.16 11.33
N ASN A 37 -8.67 11.65 10.34
CA ASN A 37 -8.81 13.03 9.89
C ASN A 37 -9.39 13.14 8.49
N ALA A 38 -10.20 12.18 8.10
CA ALA A 38 -10.82 12.20 6.76
C ALA A 38 -11.75 13.41 6.62
N THR A 39 -11.57 14.16 5.54
CA THR A 39 -12.32 15.38 5.26
C THR A 39 -13.56 15.14 4.41
N PHE A 40 -13.47 14.21 3.46
CA PHE A 40 -14.52 14.01 2.47
C PHE A 40 -15.40 12.80 2.79
N ASP A 41 -16.55 12.71 2.11
CA ASP A 41 -17.58 11.74 2.43
C ASP A 41 -17.17 10.28 2.20
N VAL A 42 -16.42 10.01 1.16
CA VAL A 42 -15.98 8.64 0.88
C VAL A 42 -14.62 8.42 1.52
N VAL A 43 -14.59 7.58 2.55
CA VAL A 43 -13.39 7.36 3.35
C VAL A 43 -12.72 6.06 2.93
N ASN A 44 -11.42 6.13 2.70
CA ASN A 44 -10.57 4.99 2.33
C ASN A 44 -9.57 4.70 3.45
N GLY A 45 -8.29 4.91 3.23
CA GLY A 45 -7.27 4.77 4.28
C GLY A 45 -6.87 3.32 4.52
N ASP A 46 -6.98 2.45 3.53
CA ASP A 46 -6.82 1.02 3.72
C ASP A 46 -5.63 0.39 3.01
N HIS A 47 -5.02 1.05 2.03
CA HIS A 47 -3.93 0.42 1.29
C HIS A 47 -2.96 1.39 0.63
N ILE A 48 -1.79 0.85 0.26
CA ILE A 48 -0.78 1.52 -0.57
C ILE A 48 -0.65 0.70 -1.84
N THR A 49 -0.97 1.28 -2.99
CA THR A 49 -0.85 0.58 -4.26
C THR A 49 0.62 0.43 -4.65
N LEU A 50 1.04 -0.78 -5.01
CA LEU A 50 2.39 -1.06 -5.46
C LEU A 50 2.48 -1.15 -6.99
N ALA A 51 1.51 -1.78 -7.62
CA ALA A 51 1.43 -1.88 -9.07
C ALA A 51 0.01 -2.16 -9.50
N TYR A 52 -0.58 -1.25 -10.25
CA TYR A 52 -1.92 -1.38 -10.79
C TYR A 52 -1.84 -2.03 -12.16
N LYS A 53 -2.62 -3.08 -12.38
CA LYS A 53 -2.62 -3.83 -13.66
C LYS A 53 -1.19 -4.16 -14.10
N PRO A 54 -0.43 -4.89 -13.27
CA PRO A 54 0.99 -5.10 -13.53
C PRO A 54 1.22 -5.95 -14.78
N ASP A 55 2.26 -5.61 -15.53
CA ASP A 55 2.72 -6.47 -16.61
C ASP A 55 3.46 -7.69 -15.99
N ASN A 56 3.90 -8.62 -16.84
CA ASN A 56 4.57 -9.83 -16.37
C ASN A 56 5.80 -9.53 -15.54
N LYS A 57 6.57 -8.54 -15.92
CA LYS A 57 7.81 -8.20 -15.25
C LYS A 57 7.55 -7.72 -13.82
N LYS A 58 6.55 -6.84 -13.65
CA LYS A 58 6.17 -6.36 -12.33
C LYS A 58 5.52 -7.46 -11.50
N PHE A 59 4.70 -8.28 -12.13
CA PHE A 59 4.04 -9.39 -11.45
C PHE A 59 5.07 -10.36 -10.87
N VAL A 60 6.07 -10.73 -11.65
CA VAL A 60 7.12 -11.65 -11.21
C VAL A 60 7.88 -11.08 -10.01
N LYS A 61 8.07 -9.77 -9.96
CA LYS A 61 8.73 -9.10 -8.84
C LYS A 61 7.90 -9.11 -7.57
N LEU A 62 6.60 -8.92 -7.68
CA LEU A 62 5.74 -8.69 -6.51
C LEU A 62 5.05 -9.95 -5.99
N ALA A 63 4.76 -10.91 -6.86
CA ALA A 63 4.07 -12.13 -6.44
C ALA A 63 4.75 -12.88 -5.29
N PRO A 64 6.09 -13.01 -5.27
CA PRO A 64 6.76 -13.68 -4.14
C PRO A 64 6.64 -12.93 -2.81
N LEU A 65 6.25 -11.66 -2.86
CA LEU A 65 6.17 -10.82 -1.67
C LEU A 65 4.81 -10.90 -0.99
N VAL A 66 3.83 -11.54 -1.62
CA VAL A 66 2.47 -11.63 -1.07
C VAL A 66 2.50 -12.24 0.34
N ASN A 67 1.79 -11.60 1.26
CA ASN A 67 1.72 -11.89 2.70
C ASN A 67 2.96 -11.51 3.51
N LYS A 68 3.97 -10.94 2.89
CA LYS A 68 5.08 -10.39 3.65
C LYS A 68 4.66 -9.10 4.35
N LYS A 69 5.17 -8.89 5.56
CA LYS A 69 4.86 -7.70 6.34
C LYS A 69 5.59 -6.50 5.78
N VAL A 70 4.94 -5.35 5.88
CA VAL A 70 5.48 -4.07 5.43
C VAL A 70 5.25 -3.02 6.51
N ASP A 71 6.29 -2.26 6.81
CA ASP A 71 6.18 -1.04 7.61
C ASP A 71 6.36 0.15 6.68
N ALA A 72 5.50 1.13 6.81
CA ALA A 72 5.54 2.33 5.99
C ALA A 72 5.50 3.58 6.87
N PHE A 73 6.13 4.64 6.39
CA PHE A 73 6.24 5.89 7.13
C PHE A 73 5.64 7.04 6.35
N VAL A 74 4.75 7.78 6.98
CA VAL A 74 4.07 8.91 6.39
C VAL A 74 4.33 10.16 7.23
N ASN A 75 4.58 11.29 6.56
CA ASN A 75 4.87 12.54 7.25
C ASN A 75 4.20 13.74 6.60
N GLN A 76 3.41 13.54 5.57
CA GLN A 76 2.77 14.64 4.86
C GLN A 76 1.44 14.22 4.26
N ILE A 77 0.47 15.12 4.36
CA ILE A 77 -0.82 14.98 3.66
C ILE A 77 -0.78 15.92 2.48
N ARG A 78 -1.23 15.45 1.34
CA ARG A 78 -1.41 16.25 0.14
C ARG A 78 -2.84 16.14 -0.33
N GLY A 79 -3.36 17.21 -0.89
CA GLY A 79 -4.73 17.18 -1.35
C GLY A 79 -5.10 18.36 -2.22
N ASN A 80 -6.34 18.32 -2.64
CA ASN A 80 -7.01 19.43 -3.31
C ASN A 80 -8.42 19.50 -2.75
N GLU A 81 -9.32 20.21 -3.43
CA GLU A 81 -10.69 20.40 -2.97
C GLU A 81 -11.56 19.14 -3.08
N SER A 82 -11.04 18.05 -3.66
CA SER A 82 -11.83 16.86 -3.96
C SER A 82 -11.28 15.56 -3.39
N ILE A 83 -9.99 15.50 -3.10
CA ILE A 83 -9.33 14.27 -2.65
C ILE A 83 -8.11 14.61 -1.78
N GLU A 84 -7.84 13.76 -0.81
CA GLU A 84 -6.68 13.89 0.06
C GLU A 84 -6.02 12.53 0.26
N ALA A 85 -4.71 12.55 0.44
CA ALA A 85 -3.93 11.33 0.64
C ALA A 85 -2.69 11.62 1.47
N TYR A 86 -2.26 10.62 2.24
CA TYR A 86 -0.93 10.65 2.86
C TYR A 86 0.12 10.31 1.82
N TRP A 87 1.20 11.06 1.81
CA TRP A 87 2.37 10.72 1.04
C TRP A 87 3.20 9.71 1.84
N VAL A 88 3.52 8.59 1.23
CA VAL A 88 4.37 7.57 1.87
C VAL A 88 5.82 7.92 1.55
N LYS A 89 6.53 8.34 2.58
CA LYS A 89 7.93 8.73 2.43
C LYS A 89 8.81 7.54 2.09
N GLU A 90 8.62 6.44 2.81
CA GLU A 90 9.36 5.21 2.58
C GLU A 90 8.63 4.03 3.19
N MET A 91 8.91 2.84 2.70
CA MET A 91 8.35 1.61 3.23
C MET A 91 9.34 0.47 3.09
N TYR A 92 9.21 -0.52 3.96
CA TYR A 92 10.14 -1.63 4.06
C TYR A 92 9.40 -2.94 4.24
N LEU A 93 9.88 -3.97 3.51
CA LEU A 93 9.52 -5.35 3.81
C LEU A 93 10.20 -5.73 5.11
N LYS A 94 9.47 -6.44 5.98
CA LYS A 94 10.00 -6.86 7.26
C LYS A 94 9.96 -8.38 7.34
N ASP A 95 11.13 -8.99 7.44
CA ASP A 95 11.25 -10.43 7.68
C ASP A 95 11.79 -10.66 9.07
N THR A 96 11.12 -11.55 9.82
CA THR A 96 11.54 -11.89 11.17
C THR A 96 12.05 -13.33 11.16
N TYR A 97 13.18 -13.55 11.79
CA TYR A 97 13.78 -14.87 11.86
C TYR A 97 14.32 -15.14 13.27
N TRP A 98 14.45 -16.41 13.61
CA TRP A 98 15.06 -16.81 14.87
C TRP A 98 16.57 -16.83 14.71
N SER A 99 17.27 -16.08 15.58
CA SER A 99 18.73 -16.07 15.56
C SER A 99 19.24 -17.13 16.56
N HIS A 100 19.83 -18.19 16.04
CA HIS A 100 20.41 -19.23 16.89
C HIS A 100 21.63 -18.72 17.66
N LYS A 101 22.35 -17.77 17.07
CA LYS A 101 23.52 -17.17 17.71
C LYS A 101 23.15 -16.36 18.95
N HIS A 102 22.06 -15.58 18.84
CA HIS A 102 21.67 -14.66 19.92
C HIS A 102 20.46 -15.18 20.72
N LYS A 103 19.87 -16.29 20.29
CA LYS A 103 18.71 -16.92 20.94
C LYS A 103 17.56 -15.93 21.10
N GLU A 104 17.26 -15.24 20.03
CA GLU A 104 16.18 -14.26 19.99
C GLU A 104 15.64 -14.11 18.58
N TYR A 105 14.43 -13.55 18.44
CA TYR A 105 13.90 -13.16 17.15
C TYR A 105 14.50 -11.83 16.71
N ARG A 106 14.87 -11.77 15.45
CA ARG A 106 15.42 -10.56 14.84
C ARG A 106 14.69 -10.24 13.55
N SER A 107 14.67 -8.97 13.18
CA SER A 107 14.03 -8.51 11.97
C SER A 107 15.06 -7.97 10.99
N VAL A 108 14.81 -8.25 9.72
CA VAL A 108 15.58 -7.72 8.60
C VAL A 108 14.64 -6.91 7.74
N TYR A 109 15.08 -5.73 7.32
CA TYR A 109 14.28 -4.82 6.52
C TYR A 109 14.88 -4.65 5.13
N GLN A 110 14.02 -4.65 4.12
CA GLN A 110 14.40 -4.42 2.75
C GLN A 110 13.49 -3.36 2.17
N LYS A 111 14.07 -2.34 1.55
CA LYS A 111 13.28 -1.24 1.00
C LYS A 111 12.34 -1.71 -0.08
N LEU A 112 11.10 -1.28 0.01
CA LEU A 112 10.06 -1.58 -0.95
C LEU A 112 9.63 -0.29 -1.63
N LYS A 113 9.45 -0.33 -2.95
CA LYS A 113 9.01 0.83 -3.72
C LYS A 113 7.80 0.51 -4.54
N ARG A 114 6.98 1.52 -4.78
CA ARG A 114 5.92 1.43 -5.77
C ARG A 114 6.57 1.25 -7.15
N LEU A 115 6.07 0.31 -7.93
CA LEU A 115 6.61 0.05 -9.26
C LEU A 115 5.96 0.87 -10.36
N ASP A 116 4.78 1.43 -10.10
CA ASP A 116 4.12 2.34 -11.03
C ASP A 116 4.69 3.74 -10.93
N LYS A 117 4.35 4.57 -11.89
CA LYS A 117 4.72 5.98 -11.84
C LYS A 117 3.98 6.70 -10.71
N GLY A 118 4.64 7.67 -10.14
CA GLY A 118 4.07 8.48 -9.08
C GLY A 118 4.46 8.00 -7.69
N PRO A 119 4.21 8.82 -6.68
CA PRO A 119 4.61 8.50 -5.32
C PRO A 119 3.70 7.44 -4.69
N ALA A 120 4.27 6.63 -3.81
CA ALA A 120 3.47 5.76 -2.97
C ALA A 120 2.62 6.64 -2.05
N HIS A 121 1.37 6.27 -1.86
CA HIS A 121 0.45 7.06 -1.05
C HIS A 121 -0.69 6.20 -0.50
N ILE A 122 -1.37 6.76 0.51
CA ILE A 122 -2.57 6.16 1.07
C ILE A 122 -3.69 7.16 0.85
N THR A 123 -4.63 6.85 -0.04
CA THR A 123 -5.79 7.72 -0.25
C THR A 123 -6.63 7.73 1.01
N ILE A 124 -6.85 8.90 1.58
CA ILE A 124 -7.61 9.05 2.84
C ILE A 124 -9.10 9.12 2.55
N SER A 125 -9.50 10.08 1.73
CA SER A 125 -10.91 10.30 1.41
C SER A 125 -11.05 11.11 0.13
N HIS A 126 -12.25 11.06 -0.44
CA HIS A 126 -12.55 11.83 -1.65
C HIS A 126 -14.05 12.12 -1.72
N LYS A 127 -14.41 13.09 -2.55
CA LYS A 127 -15.82 13.39 -2.82
C LYS A 127 -16.46 12.24 -3.62
N LYS A 128 -17.77 12.14 -3.56
CA LYS A 128 -18.53 11.04 -4.18
C LYS A 128 -18.28 10.86 -5.67
N ASN A 129 -17.98 11.95 -6.39
CA ASN A 129 -17.77 11.88 -7.83
C ASN A 129 -16.35 11.50 -8.23
N PHE A 130 -15.50 11.21 -7.26
CA PHE A 130 -14.10 10.89 -7.48
C PHE A 130 -13.80 9.47 -7.07
N LYS A 131 -12.67 8.95 -7.52
CA LYS A 131 -12.20 7.59 -7.22
C LYS A 131 -10.88 7.67 -6.47
N PRO A 132 -10.53 6.63 -5.69
CA PRO A 132 -9.22 6.63 -5.01
C PRO A 132 -8.04 6.83 -5.96
N GLY A 133 -8.14 6.31 -7.19
CA GLY A 133 -7.09 6.48 -8.20
C GLY A 133 -6.86 7.91 -8.64
N ASP A 134 -7.81 8.80 -8.40
CA ASP A 134 -7.65 10.22 -8.75
C ASP A 134 -6.57 10.88 -7.90
N ALA A 135 -6.14 10.25 -6.82
CA ALA A 135 -5.01 10.75 -6.03
C ALA A 135 -3.74 10.84 -6.86
N ASN A 136 -3.56 9.96 -7.85
CA ASN A 136 -2.38 10.02 -8.73
C ASN A 136 -2.28 11.36 -9.46
N SER A 137 -3.42 11.86 -9.95
CA SER A 137 -3.45 13.17 -10.62
C SER A 137 -3.27 14.30 -9.63
N MET A 138 -3.85 14.17 -8.45
CA MET A 138 -3.70 15.19 -7.40
C MET A 138 -2.23 15.36 -7.00
N PHE A 139 -1.47 14.27 -6.90
CA PHE A 139 -0.06 14.35 -6.52
C PHE A 139 0.79 15.10 -7.53
N LYS A 140 0.39 15.16 -8.78
CA LYS A 140 1.10 15.95 -9.78
C LYS A 140 0.97 17.44 -9.51
N LYS A 141 -0.17 17.85 -8.97
CA LYS A 141 -0.45 19.27 -8.77
C LYS A 141 -1.38 19.47 -7.57
N PRO A 142 -0.89 19.20 -6.35
CA PRO A 142 -1.72 19.39 -5.17
C PRO A 142 -1.93 20.87 -4.90
N THR A 143 -3.11 21.23 -4.37
CA THR A 143 -3.35 22.60 -3.95
C THR A 143 -2.80 22.88 -2.57
N TYR A 144 -2.60 21.84 -1.77
CA TYR A 144 -1.96 22.01 -0.47
C TYR A 144 -1.10 20.80 -0.11
N LYS A 145 -0.13 21.05 0.75
CA LYS A 145 0.72 20.05 1.38
C LYS A 145 0.81 20.41 2.85
N GLU A 146 0.49 19.47 3.71
CA GLU A 146 0.52 19.67 5.14
C GLU A 146 1.45 18.66 5.79
N ASN A 147 2.46 19.15 6.48
CA ASN A 147 3.38 18.28 7.19
C ASN A 147 2.74 17.81 8.49
N ILE A 148 2.88 16.53 8.79
CA ILE A 148 2.42 15.98 10.04
C ILE A 148 3.50 16.28 11.09
N PRO A 149 3.13 16.76 12.31
CA PRO A 149 4.12 17.10 13.34
C PRO A 149 5.07 15.96 13.68
N GLU A 150 4.55 14.74 13.71
CA GLU A 150 5.36 13.54 13.94
C GLU A 150 5.12 12.53 12.84
N GLN A 151 6.21 11.90 12.39
CA GLN A 151 6.12 10.84 11.40
C GLN A 151 5.30 9.69 11.97
N LEU A 152 4.34 9.20 11.19
CA LEU A 152 3.51 8.06 11.58
C LEU A 152 4.02 6.79 10.92
N GLN A 153 4.02 5.71 11.67
CA GLN A 153 4.30 4.39 11.13
C GLN A 153 3.00 3.63 10.97
N VAL A 154 2.79 3.06 9.80
CA VAL A 154 1.66 2.17 9.53
C VAL A 154 2.20 0.85 9.05
N SER A 155 1.45 -0.21 9.26
CA SER A 155 1.88 -1.56 8.94
C SER A 155 0.79 -2.32 8.21
N GLY A 156 1.22 -3.27 7.39
CA GLY A 156 0.30 -4.11 6.64
C GLY A 156 1.01 -5.28 6.01
N LYS A 157 0.37 -5.87 5.01
CA LYS A 157 0.93 -6.99 4.25
C LYS A 157 0.70 -6.78 2.78
N VAL A 158 1.63 -7.26 1.97
CA VAL A 158 1.45 -7.27 0.52
C VAL A 158 0.33 -8.24 0.16
N LYS A 159 -0.60 -7.79 -0.67
CA LYS A 159 -1.72 -8.60 -1.14
C LYS A 159 -1.94 -8.38 -2.62
N TRP A 160 -2.47 -9.40 -3.26
CA TRP A 160 -3.04 -9.28 -4.61
C TRP A 160 -4.54 -9.01 -4.44
N ILE A 161 -5.02 -7.94 -5.07
CA ILE A 161 -6.43 -7.55 -5.02
C ILE A 161 -6.97 -7.64 -6.43
N GLN A 162 -7.97 -8.49 -6.63
CA GLN A 162 -8.56 -8.71 -7.93
C GLN A 162 -9.90 -8.00 -8.01
N TYR A 163 -10.13 -7.30 -9.11
CA TYR A 163 -11.44 -6.71 -9.37
C TYR A 163 -12.42 -7.79 -9.76
N LYS A 164 -13.64 -7.56 -9.43
CA LYS A 164 -14.71 -8.48 -9.79
C LYS A 164 -15.19 -8.29 -11.22
#